data_47eada4b2a93d72905743e7c46703dcb
#
_entry.id   47eada4b2a93d72905743e7c46703dcb
#
_cell.length_a   1.000
_cell.length_b   1.000
_cell.length_c   1.000
_cell.angle_alpha   90.00
_cell.angle_beta   90.00
_cell.angle_gamma   90.00
#
_symmetry.space_group_name_H-M   'P 1'
#
loop_
_entity.id
_entity.type
_entity.pdbx_description
1 polymer ?
#
loop_
_entity_poly.entity_id
_entity_poly.type
_entity_poly.pdbx_seq_one_letter_code
_entity_poly.pdbx_strand_id
1 'polypeptide(L)'
;MGVNDTHGGAPGHRHPHPPDDPSGHPRIGFVGAGRVSCALAVVFARAGWPVAAVATRDPDHEARFLELVPGARAAPSVSAIADDVDLVFVTVPDDAIADIAATLRLYAGQAAVHTSGALGSDVLEPARAAGTQIGSFHPMVAFAEQDAAVAALSGATVAVEGDEELVALLGQLATDIGAQPVRLPPTGKTAYHAAAVLAGGGIIGLLDGVAELARGAGLDEAGALAIYVPLIRQALDNAERIGIENALTGPFVRGDVGTVRGHLEALSRLAPGALEMYRATARRELSIAVSRGELDEAQAAPMRRLLEDR
;
A
#
# COMPACT_ATOMS: atom_id res chain seq x y z
N MET A 1 5.56 -29.93 -60.11
CA MET A 1 4.41 -29.07 -59.79
C MET A 1 4.48 -28.82 -58.29
N GLY A 2 5.06 -27.69 -57.94
CA GLY A 2 5.17 -27.27 -56.56
C GLY A 2 4.04 -26.25 -56.25
N VAL A 3 3.39 -26.44 -55.15
CA VAL A 3 2.41 -25.50 -54.61
C VAL A 3 3.11 -24.70 -53.51
N ASN A 4 3.37 -23.43 -53.78
CA ASN A 4 3.79 -22.46 -52.80
C ASN A 4 2.58 -22.02 -51.98
N ASP A 5 2.50 -22.44 -50.73
CA ASP A 5 1.63 -21.81 -49.73
C ASP A 5 2.36 -20.63 -49.09
N THR A 6 2.06 -19.43 -49.64
CA THR A 6 2.42 -18.16 -48.98
C THR A 6 1.33 -17.83 -47.97
N HIS A 7 1.51 -18.19 -46.71
CA HIS A 7 0.76 -17.57 -45.61
C HIS A 7 1.28 -16.14 -45.40
N GLY A 8 0.56 -15.20 -45.96
CA GLY A 8 0.68 -13.79 -45.66
C GLY A 8 0.22 -13.54 -44.21
N GLY A 9 1.13 -13.56 -43.26
CA GLY A 9 0.90 -12.98 -41.94
C GLY A 9 0.70 -11.49 -42.09
N ALA A 10 -0.41 -10.95 -41.55
CA ALA A 10 -0.61 -9.52 -41.47
C ALA A 10 0.62 -8.89 -40.79
N PRO A 11 1.11 -7.72 -41.23
CA PRO A 11 2.23 -7.05 -40.60
C PRO A 11 1.81 -6.69 -39.18
N GLY A 12 2.40 -7.35 -38.19
CA GLY A 12 2.26 -6.97 -36.79
C GLY A 12 2.68 -5.51 -36.67
N HIS A 13 1.82 -4.66 -36.12
CA HIS A 13 2.16 -3.30 -35.81
C HIS A 13 3.38 -3.35 -34.86
N ARG A 14 4.55 -3.02 -35.39
CA ARG A 14 5.75 -2.78 -34.56
C ARG A 14 5.54 -1.46 -33.86
N HIS A 15 5.84 -1.46 -32.58
CA HIS A 15 5.91 -0.30 -31.73
C HIS A 15 6.70 0.84 -32.41
N PRO A 16 6.21 2.08 -32.39
CA PRO A 16 6.94 3.23 -32.98
C PRO A 16 8.10 3.74 -32.12
N HIS A 17 8.72 2.88 -31.29
CA HIS A 17 9.80 3.31 -30.41
C HIS A 17 11.10 3.57 -31.16
N PRO A 18 11.85 4.64 -30.76
CA PRO A 18 13.24 4.77 -31.14
C PRO A 18 14.03 3.57 -30.58
N PRO A 19 15.07 3.10 -31.29
CA PRO A 19 15.85 1.96 -30.88
C PRO A 19 16.54 2.23 -29.54
N ASP A 20 16.40 1.26 -28.64
CA ASP A 20 17.20 0.95 -27.47
C ASP A 20 17.59 2.13 -26.55
N ASP A 21 16.85 2.26 -25.44
CA ASP A 21 17.35 2.99 -24.28
C ASP A 21 18.68 2.31 -23.84
N PRO A 22 19.77 3.09 -23.64
CA PRO A 22 21.06 2.53 -23.21
C PRO A 22 21.02 1.76 -21.89
N SER A 23 19.97 1.97 -21.07
CA SER A 23 19.79 1.25 -19.80
C SER A 23 19.37 -0.21 -19.99
N GLY A 24 18.78 -0.56 -21.13
CA GLY A 24 18.17 -1.87 -21.37
C GLY A 24 16.87 -2.12 -20.57
N HIS A 25 16.38 -1.09 -19.85
CA HIS A 25 15.12 -1.17 -19.09
C HIS A 25 13.92 -0.70 -19.95
N PRO A 26 12.71 -1.26 -19.72
CA PRO A 26 11.49 -0.78 -20.37
C PRO A 26 11.19 0.66 -19.96
N ARG A 27 10.68 1.43 -20.90
CA ARG A 27 10.22 2.80 -20.67
C ARG A 27 8.93 2.79 -19.89
N ILE A 28 8.89 3.56 -18.80
CA ILE A 28 7.76 3.60 -17.88
C ILE A 28 6.90 4.83 -18.13
N GLY A 29 5.57 4.63 -18.16
CA GLY A 29 4.58 5.69 -18.13
C GLY A 29 3.63 5.58 -16.98
N PHE A 30 3.08 6.70 -16.54
CA PHE A 30 2.12 6.76 -15.46
C PHE A 30 0.77 7.30 -15.92
N VAL A 31 -0.31 6.58 -15.60
CA VAL A 31 -1.68 7.08 -15.69
C VAL A 31 -2.13 7.48 -14.29
N GLY A 32 -2.33 8.78 -14.09
CA GLY A 32 -2.47 9.43 -12.79
C GLY A 32 -1.16 10.09 -12.36
N ALA A 33 -1.25 11.31 -11.80
CA ALA A 33 -0.12 12.11 -11.34
C ALA A 33 -0.26 12.48 -9.85
N GLY A 34 -0.82 11.55 -9.05
CA GLY A 34 -0.99 11.70 -7.61
C GLY A 34 0.30 11.44 -6.80
N ARG A 35 0.16 11.38 -5.48
CA ARG A 35 1.30 11.16 -4.57
C ARG A 35 2.03 9.86 -4.82
N VAL A 36 1.30 8.77 -5.11
CA VAL A 36 1.89 7.45 -5.41
C VAL A 36 2.74 7.51 -6.68
N SER A 37 2.16 8.00 -7.78
CA SER A 37 2.88 8.13 -9.05
C SER A 37 4.11 9.02 -8.95
N CYS A 38 4.01 10.19 -8.31
CA CYS A 38 5.14 11.09 -8.12
C CYS A 38 6.28 10.43 -7.32
N ALA A 39 5.95 9.72 -6.22
CA ALA A 39 6.96 9.05 -5.42
C ALA A 39 7.64 7.90 -6.20
N LEU A 40 6.85 7.04 -6.85
CA LEU A 40 7.37 5.93 -7.66
C LEU A 40 8.21 6.44 -8.83
N ALA A 41 7.72 7.43 -9.57
CA ALA A 41 8.44 8.00 -10.71
C ALA A 41 9.82 8.56 -10.31
N VAL A 42 9.89 9.25 -9.17
CA VAL A 42 11.14 9.78 -8.63
C VAL A 42 12.13 8.66 -8.29
N VAL A 43 11.69 7.61 -7.58
CA VAL A 43 12.63 6.52 -7.21
C VAL A 43 13.01 5.66 -8.40
N PHE A 44 12.11 5.43 -9.36
CA PHE A 44 12.43 4.71 -10.60
C PHE A 44 13.46 5.47 -11.43
N ALA A 45 13.27 6.78 -11.65
CA ALA A 45 14.23 7.61 -12.35
C ALA A 45 15.61 7.65 -11.66
N ARG A 46 15.63 7.75 -10.31
CA ARG A 46 16.89 7.69 -9.53
C ARG A 46 17.60 6.35 -9.64
N ALA A 47 16.85 5.26 -9.78
CA ALA A 47 17.39 3.92 -10.00
C ALA A 47 17.80 3.64 -11.45
N GLY A 48 17.68 4.63 -12.36
CA GLY A 48 18.08 4.51 -13.76
C GLY A 48 17.00 3.91 -14.68
N TRP A 49 15.77 3.76 -14.20
CA TRP A 49 14.65 3.32 -15.04
C TRP A 49 14.05 4.52 -15.80
N PRO A 50 13.87 4.42 -17.11
CA PRO A 50 13.45 5.56 -17.93
C PRO A 50 11.94 5.84 -17.73
N VAL A 51 11.63 6.86 -16.94
CA VAL A 51 10.27 7.40 -16.80
C VAL A 51 10.03 8.38 -17.93
N ALA A 52 9.20 7.99 -18.92
CA ALA A 52 9.08 8.68 -20.20
C ALA A 52 7.82 9.52 -20.33
N ALA A 53 6.70 9.13 -19.70
CA ALA A 53 5.43 9.81 -19.91
C ALA A 53 4.51 9.79 -18.69
N VAL A 54 3.63 10.79 -18.62
CA VAL A 54 2.51 10.85 -17.69
C VAL A 54 1.24 11.27 -18.39
N ALA A 55 0.11 10.63 -18.07
CA ALA A 55 -1.22 11.01 -18.48
C ALA A 55 -2.10 11.30 -17.27
N THR A 56 -2.62 12.51 -17.16
CA THR A 56 -3.55 12.91 -16.08
C THR A 56 -4.57 13.92 -16.61
N ARG A 57 -5.68 14.08 -15.91
CA ARG A 57 -6.68 15.08 -16.22
C ARG A 57 -6.48 16.40 -15.46
N ASP A 58 -5.60 16.39 -14.50
CA ASP A 58 -5.34 17.52 -13.61
C ASP A 58 -4.04 18.21 -14.02
N PRO A 59 -4.09 19.46 -14.54
CA PRO A 59 -2.92 20.18 -15.03
C PRO A 59 -1.93 20.55 -13.93
N ASP A 60 -2.39 20.77 -12.70
CA ASP A 60 -1.50 21.10 -11.57
C ASP A 60 -0.71 19.87 -11.13
N HIS A 61 -1.37 18.72 -11.11
CA HIS A 61 -0.69 17.43 -10.87
C HIS A 61 0.28 17.09 -12.02
N GLU A 62 -0.07 17.37 -13.27
CA GLU A 62 0.82 17.17 -14.42
C GLU A 62 2.08 18.01 -14.29
N ALA A 63 1.92 19.32 -14.06
CA ALA A 63 3.04 20.23 -13.90
C ALA A 63 3.99 19.80 -12.77
N ARG A 64 3.43 19.42 -11.62
CA ARG A 64 4.21 18.91 -10.50
C ARG A 64 4.97 17.62 -10.84
N PHE A 65 4.32 16.67 -11.55
CA PHE A 65 4.98 15.42 -11.96
C PHE A 65 6.17 15.70 -12.87
N LEU A 66 5.98 16.58 -13.88
CA LEU A 66 7.05 16.94 -14.82
C LEU A 66 8.19 17.71 -14.17
N GLU A 67 7.92 18.52 -13.14
CA GLU A 67 8.95 19.17 -12.33
C GLU A 67 9.81 18.13 -11.56
N LEU A 68 9.17 17.10 -10.99
CA LEU A 68 9.85 16.04 -10.23
C LEU A 68 10.64 15.09 -11.13
N VAL A 69 10.18 14.89 -12.36
CA VAL A 69 10.76 13.97 -13.36
C VAL A 69 10.98 14.69 -14.70
N PRO A 70 12.02 15.52 -14.82
CA PRO A 70 12.21 16.36 -16.01
C PRO A 70 12.42 15.59 -17.33
N GLY A 71 12.71 14.29 -17.26
CA GLY A 71 12.82 13.41 -18.44
C GLY A 71 11.48 12.93 -19.01
N ALA A 72 10.39 13.09 -18.24
CA ALA A 72 9.06 12.67 -18.66
C ALA A 72 8.37 13.76 -19.50
N ARG A 73 7.38 13.35 -20.30
CA ARG A 73 6.51 14.25 -21.06
C ARG A 73 5.03 14.01 -20.75
N ALA A 74 4.19 15.01 -20.92
CA ALA A 74 2.75 14.85 -20.85
C ALA A 74 2.25 14.07 -22.06
N ALA A 75 1.47 13.02 -21.83
CA ALA A 75 0.73 12.33 -22.88
C ALA A 75 -0.64 13.00 -23.05
N PRO A 76 -1.11 13.23 -24.27
CA PRO A 76 -2.37 13.96 -24.53
C PRO A 76 -3.62 13.20 -24.08
N SER A 77 -3.52 11.90 -23.85
CA SER A 77 -4.59 11.05 -23.33
C SER A 77 -4.04 9.76 -22.73
N VAL A 78 -4.90 9.04 -21.98
CA VAL A 78 -4.60 7.71 -21.45
C VAL A 78 -4.23 6.72 -22.56
N SER A 79 -4.96 6.73 -23.69
CA SER A 79 -4.67 5.82 -24.81
C SER A 79 -3.38 6.17 -25.55
N ALA A 80 -3.01 7.45 -25.61
CA ALA A 80 -1.79 7.89 -26.29
C ALA A 80 -0.51 7.59 -25.50
N ILE A 81 -0.60 7.28 -24.20
CA ILE A 81 0.59 6.96 -23.38
C ILE A 81 1.30 5.71 -23.89
N ALA A 82 0.53 4.74 -24.42
CA ALA A 82 1.06 3.50 -24.95
C ALA A 82 2.00 3.68 -26.14
N ASP A 83 1.93 4.82 -26.87
CA ASP A 83 2.81 5.11 -28.00
C ASP A 83 4.26 5.40 -27.55
N ASP A 84 4.48 5.66 -26.26
CA ASP A 84 5.75 6.18 -25.74
C ASP A 84 6.45 5.28 -24.73
N VAL A 85 5.77 4.24 -24.23
CA VAL A 85 6.23 3.45 -23.10
C VAL A 85 6.02 1.96 -23.33
N ASP A 86 6.75 1.14 -22.60
CA ASP A 86 6.65 -0.31 -22.63
C ASP A 86 5.86 -0.83 -21.42
N LEU A 87 5.89 -0.08 -20.31
CA LEU A 87 5.28 -0.44 -19.03
C LEU A 87 4.41 0.72 -18.53
N VAL A 88 3.11 0.53 -18.43
CA VAL A 88 2.14 1.54 -17.97
C VAL A 88 1.78 1.28 -16.51
N PHE A 89 2.11 2.21 -15.62
CA PHE A 89 1.64 2.21 -14.24
C PHE A 89 0.31 2.95 -14.11
N VAL A 90 -0.74 2.26 -13.72
CA VAL A 90 -2.07 2.81 -13.45
C VAL A 90 -2.15 3.15 -11.96
N THR A 91 -2.04 4.44 -11.64
CA THR A 91 -1.94 4.98 -10.28
C THR A 91 -3.10 5.91 -9.93
N VAL A 92 -4.28 5.56 -10.40
CA VAL A 92 -5.55 6.23 -10.11
C VAL A 92 -6.25 5.56 -8.90
N PRO A 93 -7.30 6.17 -8.30
CA PRO A 93 -8.11 5.50 -7.29
C PRO A 93 -8.65 4.15 -7.77
N ASP A 94 -8.82 3.22 -6.83
CA ASP A 94 -9.18 1.82 -7.13
C ASP A 94 -10.43 1.67 -7.99
N ASP A 95 -11.46 2.49 -7.73
CA ASP A 95 -12.73 2.53 -8.47
C ASP A 95 -12.61 3.00 -9.93
N ALA A 96 -11.50 3.67 -10.27
CA ALA A 96 -11.25 4.15 -11.64
C ALA A 96 -10.35 3.18 -12.45
N ILE A 97 -9.72 2.18 -11.85
CA ILE A 97 -8.73 1.32 -12.53
C ILE A 97 -9.35 0.55 -13.70
N ALA A 98 -10.54 -0.03 -13.51
CA ALA A 98 -11.22 -0.80 -14.55
C ALA A 98 -11.59 0.08 -15.77
N ASP A 99 -12.07 1.30 -15.54
CA ASP A 99 -12.40 2.25 -16.60
C ASP A 99 -11.15 2.70 -17.37
N ILE A 100 -10.05 2.93 -16.67
CA ILE A 100 -8.76 3.23 -17.30
C ILE A 100 -8.30 2.03 -18.14
N ALA A 101 -8.35 0.82 -17.61
CA ALA A 101 -7.99 -0.40 -18.34
C ALA A 101 -8.79 -0.56 -19.64
N ALA A 102 -10.09 -0.24 -19.63
CA ALA A 102 -10.94 -0.27 -20.81
C ALA A 102 -10.56 0.76 -21.89
N THR A 103 -9.86 1.84 -21.51
CA THR A 103 -9.40 2.89 -22.44
C THR A 103 -7.98 2.70 -22.94
N LEU A 104 -7.15 1.93 -22.24
CA LEU A 104 -5.79 1.61 -22.67
C LEU A 104 -5.81 0.81 -23.98
N ARG A 105 -4.88 1.13 -24.88
CA ARG A 105 -4.67 0.45 -26.15
C ARG A 105 -3.22 0.01 -26.23
N LEU A 106 -2.95 -1.12 -25.59
CA LEU A 106 -1.59 -1.67 -25.52
C LEU A 106 -1.23 -2.43 -26.80
N TYR A 107 0.04 -2.37 -27.18
CA TYR A 107 0.62 -3.15 -28.25
C TYR A 107 1.29 -4.42 -27.71
N ALA A 108 1.48 -5.41 -28.59
CA ALA A 108 2.21 -6.64 -28.23
C ALA A 108 3.60 -6.31 -27.64
N GLY A 109 3.94 -6.93 -26.53
CA GLY A 109 5.17 -6.69 -25.79
C GLY A 109 5.07 -5.63 -24.69
N GLN A 110 3.96 -4.90 -24.59
CA GLN A 110 3.73 -3.95 -23.49
C GLN A 110 3.04 -4.61 -22.30
N ALA A 111 3.13 -3.93 -21.15
CA ALA A 111 2.46 -4.33 -19.93
C ALA A 111 1.73 -3.17 -19.26
N ALA A 112 0.63 -3.50 -18.56
CA ALA A 112 -0.06 -2.60 -17.63
C ALA A 112 0.05 -3.15 -16.19
N VAL A 113 0.30 -2.24 -15.25
CA VAL A 113 0.47 -2.54 -13.83
C VAL A 113 -0.31 -1.54 -13.01
N HIS A 114 -1.14 -1.98 -12.07
CA HIS A 114 -1.77 -1.08 -11.11
C HIS A 114 -1.09 -1.11 -9.74
N THR A 115 -1.35 -0.10 -8.91
CA THR A 115 -0.76 0.02 -7.58
C THR A 115 -1.75 -0.22 -6.42
N SER A 116 -2.98 -0.67 -6.72
CA SER A 116 -3.95 -1.02 -5.68
C SER A 116 -3.46 -2.18 -4.81
N GLY A 117 -3.62 -2.04 -3.50
CA GLY A 117 -3.37 -3.11 -2.54
C GLY A 117 -4.53 -4.09 -2.40
N ALA A 118 -5.75 -3.70 -2.80
CA ALA A 118 -6.96 -4.47 -2.62
C ALA A 118 -7.35 -5.31 -3.85
N LEU A 119 -7.13 -4.76 -5.06
CA LEU A 119 -7.54 -5.38 -6.32
C LEU A 119 -6.49 -6.36 -6.85
N GLY A 120 -6.93 -7.47 -7.45
CA GLY A 120 -6.08 -8.39 -8.20
C GLY A 120 -5.67 -7.79 -9.56
N SER A 121 -4.65 -8.38 -10.20
CA SER A 121 -4.20 -7.97 -11.53
C SER A 121 -5.27 -8.13 -12.61
N ASP A 122 -6.26 -8.99 -12.39
CA ASP A 122 -7.40 -9.27 -13.28
C ASP A 122 -8.28 -8.03 -13.54
N VAL A 123 -8.25 -7.01 -12.68
CA VAL A 123 -8.93 -5.72 -12.95
C VAL A 123 -8.43 -5.05 -14.23
N LEU A 124 -7.21 -5.39 -14.68
CA LEU A 124 -6.61 -4.89 -15.92
C LEU A 124 -6.92 -5.75 -17.17
N GLU A 125 -7.68 -6.84 -17.03
CA GLU A 125 -8.07 -7.67 -18.20
C GLU A 125 -8.67 -6.90 -19.36
N PRO A 126 -9.45 -5.81 -19.15
CA PRO A 126 -9.95 -4.99 -20.29
C PRO A 126 -8.84 -4.35 -21.15
N ALA A 127 -7.63 -4.15 -20.60
CA ALA A 127 -6.48 -3.64 -21.32
C ALA A 127 -5.70 -4.75 -22.06
N ARG A 128 -5.98 -6.02 -21.77
CA ARG A 128 -5.24 -7.13 -22.33
C ARG A 128 -5.50 -7.27 -23.84
N ALA A 129 -4.43 -7.32 -24.60
CA ALA A 129 -4.41 -7.66 -26.01
C ALA A 129 -3.44 -8.83 -26.24
N ALA A 130 -3.44 -9.41 -27.42
CA ALA A 130 -2.53 -10.50 -27.74
C ALA A 130 -1.06 -10.06 -27.56
N GLY A 131 -0.32 -10.77 -26.72
CA GLY A 131 1.08 -10.50 -26.42
C GLY A 131 1.32 -9.34 -25.44
N THR A 132 0.29 -8.90 -24.68
CA THR A 132 0.45 -7.94 -23.57
C THR A 132 0.35 -8.64 -22.23
N GLN A 133 0.94 -8.04 -21.20
CA GLN A 133 0.97 -8.57 -19.83
C GLN A 133 0.29 -7.61 -18.85
N ILE A 134 -0.28 -8.17 -17.79
CA ILE A 134 -0.90 -7.38 -16.72
C ILE A 134 -0.38 -7.81 -15.35
N GLY A 135 -0.30 -6.83 -14.43
CA GLY A 135 0.21 -7.08 -13.09
C GLY A 135 -0.18 -6.02 -12.07
N SER A 136 0.30 -6.21 -10.87
CA SER A 136 0.19 -5.21 -9.81
C SER A 136 1.54 -5.04 -9.08
N PHE A 137 1.76 -3.81 -8.60
CA PHE A 137 2.95 -3.39 -7.86
C PHE A 137 2.50 -2.51 -6.70
N HIS A 138 2.30 -3.10 -5.52
CA HIS A 138 1.77 -2.40 -4.36
C HIS A 138 2.85 -2.17 -3.30
N PRO A 139 3.40 -0.94 -3.19
CA PRO A 139 4.35 -0.60 -2.14
C PRO A 139 3.63 -0.48 -0.78
N MET A 140 4.19 -1.10 0.26
CA MET A 140 3.71 -1.00 1.63
C MET A 140 4.24 0.30 2.27
N VAL A 141 3.75 1.43 1.78
CA VAL A 141 4.17 2.78 2.18
C VAL A 141 2.94 3.68 2.36
N ALA A 142 2.97 4.52 3.39
CA ALA A 142 1.98 5.57 3.60
C ALA A 142 2.38 6.82 2.80
N PHE A 143 1.64 7.16 1.75
CA PHE A 143 1.92 8.30 0.87
C PHE A 143 1.27 9.61 1.38
N ALA A 144 1.47 9.92 2.67
CA ALA A 144 0.91 11.13 3.29
C ALA A 144 1.69 12.40 2.88
N GLU A 145 3.02 12.29 2.81
CA GLU A 145 3.95 13.37 2.44
C GLU A 145 4.96 12.84 1.42
N GLN A 146 5.31 13.65 0.41
CA GLN A 146 6.05 13.22 -0.77
C GLN A 146 7.48 12.74 -0.45
N ASP A 147 8.25 13.56 0.26
CA ASP A 147 9.66 13.26 0.51
C ASP A 147 9.82 12.09 1.49
N ALA A 148 8.94 12.03 2.50
CA ALA A 148 8.88 10.90 3.42
C ALA A 148 8.50 9.60 2.70
N ALA A 149 7.56 9.64 1.76
CA ALA A 149 7.17 8.49 0.97
C ALA A 149 8.31 8.00 0.06
N VAL A 150 9.01 8.93 -0.62
CA VAL A 150 10.20 8.61 -1.44
C VAL A 150 11.29 7.93 -0.59
N ALA A 151 11.57 8.46 0.60
CA ALA A 151 12.56 7.88 1.50
C ALA A 151 12.13 6.49 2.02
N ALA A 152 10.85 6.32 2.34
CA ALA A 152 10.29 5.07 2.87
C ALA A 152 10.23 3.93 1.84
N LEU A 153 10.22 4.23 0.54
CA LEU A 153 10.23 3.19 -0.51
C LEU A 153 11.50 2.34 -0.45
N SER A 154 12.64 2.92 -0.08
CA SER A 154 13.85 2.15 0.20
C SER A 154 13.67 1.37 1.51
N GLY A 155 13.75 0.05 1.43
CA GLY A 155 13.50 -0.87 2.55
C GLY A 155 12.04 -1.31 2.72
N ALA A 156 11.09 -0.69 2.01
CA ALA A 156 9.69 -1.10 2.05
C ALA A 156 9.47 -2.46 1.38
N THR A 157 8.44 -3.17 1.81
CA THR A 157 7.92 -4.32 1.08
C THR A 157 7.10 -3.86 -0.12
N VAL A 158 7.27 -4.51 -1.26
CA VAL A 158 6.44 -4.32 -2.45
C VAL A 158 5.78 -5.64 -2.83
N ALA A 159 4.46 -5.70 -2.75
CA ALA A 159 3.72 -6.86 -3.21
C ALA A 159 3.59 -6.82 -4.74
N VAL A 160 3.99 -7.91 -5.40
CA VAL A 160 3.91 -8.09 -6.84
C VAL A 160 3.02 -9.29 -7.20
N GLU A 161 2.26 -9.15 -8.27
CA GLU A 161 1.33 -10.14 -8.78
C GLU A 161 1.14 -9.93 -10.29
N GLY A 162 0.78 -10.96 -11.05
CA GLY A 162 0.48 -10.87 -12.47
C GLY A 162 1.09 -12.00 -13.29
N ASP A 163 1.29 -11.75 -14.58
CA ASP A 163 1.92 -12.68 -15.52
C ASP A 163 3.38 -12.91 -15.12
N GLU A 164 3.88 -14.15 -15.31
CA GLU A 164 5.12 -14.65 -14.71
C GLU A 164 6.37 -13.82 -15.08
N GLU A 165 6.52 -13.48 -16.36
CA GLU A 165 7.65 -12.66 -16.83
C GLU A 165 7.57 -11.24 -16.29
N LEU A 166 6.36 -10.66 -16.21
CA LEU A 166 6.13 -9.35 -15.65
C LEU A 166 6.44 -9.32 -14.15
N VAL A 167 6.04 -10.36 -13.40
CA VAL A 167 6.36 -10.46 -11.96
C VAL A 167 7.86 -10.46 -11.72
N ALA A 168 8.64 -11.15 -12.57
CA ALA A 168 10.10 -11.13 -12.49
C ALA A 168 10.67 -9.72 -12.72
N LEU A 169 10.17 -9.01 -13.73
CA LEU A 169 10.55 -7.62 -14.04
C LEU A 169 10.20 -6.66 -12.89
N LEU A 170 8.96 -6.77 -12.34
CA LEU A 170 8.52 -5.95 -11.21
C LEU A 170 9.32 -6.25 -9.93
N GLY A 171 9.73 -7.49 -9.74
CA GLY A 171 10.64 -7.88 -8.66
C GLY A 171 12.01 -7.22 -8.77
N GLN A 172 12.57 -7.17 -9.99
CA GLN A 172 13.82 -6.47 -10.27
C GLN A 172 13.67 -4.96 -10.02
N LEU A 173 12.60 -4.34 -10.54
CA LEU A 173 12.31 -2.92 -10.33
C LEU A 173 12.20 -2.58 -8.82
N ALA A 174 11.51 -3.43 -8.03
CA ALA A 174 11.43 -3.25 -6.58
C ALA A 174 12.82 -3.33 -5.92
N THR A 175 13.65 -4.28 -6.32
CA THR A 175 15.01 -4.46 -5.79
C THR A 175 15.89 -3.26 -6.13
N ASP A 176 15.81 -2.74 -7.35
CA ASP A 176 16.65 -1.63 -7.83
C ASP A 176 16.33 -0.31 -7.09
N ILE A 177 15.10 -0.14 -6.60
CA ILE A 177 14.75 1.01 -5.72
C ILE A 177 15.07 0.76 -4.25
N GLY A 178 15.70 -0.37 -3.91
CA GLY A 178 16.04 -0.75 -2.53
C GLY A 178 14.88 -1.33 -1.73
N ALA A 179 13.76 -1.68 -2.39
CA ALA A 179 12.61 -2.33 -1.76
C ALA A 179 12.74 -3.86 -1.77
N GLN A 180 11.89 -4.54 -1.00
CA GLN A 180 11.84 -5.99 -0.89
C GLN A 180 10.60 -6.53 -1.62
N PRO A 181 10.72 -7.17 -2.79
CA PRO A 181 9.58 -7.74 -3.49
C PRO A 181 9.05 -8.97 -2.77
N VAL A 182 7.72 -9.06 -2.67
CA VAL A 182 7.00 -10.23 -2.15
C VAL A 182 5.92 -10.62 -3.15
N ARG A 183 5.93 -11.87 -3.58
CA ARG A 183 4.87 -12.41 -4.43
C ARG A 183 3.70 -12.84 -3.57
N LEU A 184 2.52 -12.30 -3.83
CA LEU A 184 1.29 -12.70 -3.15
C LEU A 184 0.49 -13.66 -4.02
N PRO A 185 -0.15 -14.70 -3.42
CA PRO A 185 -1.16 -15.45 -4.13
C PRO A 185 -2.39 -14.56 -4.39
N PRO A 186 -3.09 -14.71 -5.53
CA PRO A 186 -4.25 -13.89 -5.87
C PRO A 186 -5.33 -13.85 -4.77
N THR A 187 -5.54 -14.96 -4.06
CA THR A 187 -6.51 -15.08 -2.96
C THR A 187 -6.09 -14.38 -1.67
N GLY A 188 -4.82 -13.99 -1.54
CA GLY A 188 -4.27 -13.38 -0.31
C GLY A 188 -4.36 -11.86 -0.26
N LYS A 189 -4.59 -11.20 -1.38
CA LYS A 189 -4.41 -9.75 -1.53
C LYS A 189 -5.35 -8.93 -0.65
N THR A 190 -6.63 -9.29 -0.57
CA THR A 190 -7.60 -8.58 0.28
C THR A 190 -7.22 -8.65 1.76
N ALA A 191 -6.81 -9.82 2.26
CA ALA A 191 -6.37 -9.98 3.64
C ALA A 191 -5.06 -9.21 3.91
N TYR A 192 -4.11 -9.26 2.98
CA TYR A 192 -2.87 -8.50 3.03
C TYR A 192 -3.14 -6.99 3.11
N HIS A 193 -4.01 -6.46 2.26
CA HIS A 193 -4.34 -5.03 2.28
C HIS A 193 -5.13 -4.63 3.54
N ALA A 194 -6.06 -5.46 4.00
CA ALA A 194 -6.76 -5.20 5.26
C ALA A 194 -5.78 -5.11 6.45
N ALA A 195 -4.77 -5.99 6.48
CA ALA A 195 -3.71 -5.91 7.49
C ALA A 195 -2.87 -4.62 7.36
N ALA A 196 -2.57 -4.18 6.13
CA ALA A 196 -1.87 -2.92 5.88
C ALA A 196 -2.68 -1.71 6.37
N VAL A 197 -3.99 -1.68 6.08
CA VAL A 197 -4.88 -0.61 6.56
C VAL A 197 -4.95 -0.60 8.09
N LEU A 198 -5.03 -1.79 8.71
CA LEU A 198 -5.03 -1.89 10.17
C LEU A 198 -3.70 -1.43 10.78
N ALA A 199 -2.57 -1.77 10.16
CA ALA A 199 -1.24 -1.39 10.64
C ALA A 199 -0.92 0.10 10.41
N GLY A 200 -1.34 0.68 9.29
CA GLY A 200 -1.11 2.09 8.95
C GLY A 200 -2.21 3.00 9.48
N GLY A 201 -3.37 2.98 8.83
CA GLY A 201 -4.51 3.83 9.20
C GLY A 201 -5.04 3.54 10.61
N GLY A 202 -5.00 2.27 11.05
CA GLY A 202 -5.42 1.87 12.40
C GLY A 202 -4.58 2.51 13.50
N ILE A 203 -3.27 2.67 13.31
CA ILE A 203 -2.40 3.41 14.26
C ILE A 203 -2.77 4.89 14.31
N ILE A 204 -3.14 5.51 13.20
CA ILE A 204 -3.61 6.91 13.19
C ILE A 204 -4.93 7.04 13.94
N GLY A 205 -5.89 6.12 13.71
CA GLY A 205 -7.15 6.09 14.48
C GLY A 205 -6.91 5.87 15.99
N LEU A 206 -5.95 5.02 16.36
CA LEU A 206 -5.55 4.83 17.75
C LEU A 206 -4.99 6.12 18.36
N LEU A 207 -4.12 6.82 17.64
CA LEU A 207 -3.53 8.09 18.09
C LEU A 207 -4.58 9.19 18.25
N ASP A 208 -5.59 9.25 17.38
CA ASP A 208 -6.72 10.18 17.51
C ASP A 208 -7.50 9.93 18.81
N GLY A 209 -7.86 8.67 19.09
CA GLY A 209 -8.52 8.29 20.36
C GLY A 209 -7.66 8.56 21.60
N VAL A 210 -6.35 8.35 21.52
CA VAL A 210 -5.38 8.69 22.58
C VAL A 210 -5.37 10.20 22.81
N ALA A 211 -5.34 11.01 21.74
CA ALA A 211 -5.37 12.46 21.84
C ALA A 211 -6.70 12.99 22.39
N GLU A 212 -7.84 12.36 22.04
CA GLU A 212 -9.14 12.69 22.61
C GLU A 212 -9.16 12.47 24.13
N LEU A 213 -8.67 11.33 24.59
CA LEU A 213 -8.60 11.02 26.03
C LEU A 213 -7.59 11.92 26.76
N ALA A 214 -6.44 12.20 26.15
CA ALA A 214 -5.40 13.06 26.72
C ALA A 214 -5.87 14.51 26.94
N ARG A 215 -6.77 15.03 26.08
CA ARG A 215 -7.43 16.32 26.29
C ARG A 215 -8.20 16.36 27.62
N GLY A 216 -8.83 15.24 27.98
CA GLY A 216 -9.48 15.08 29.30
C GLY A 216 -8.49 15.15 30.48
N ALA A 217 -7.23 14.87 30.26
CA ALA A 217 -6.14 15.00 31.23
C ALA A 217 -5.43 16.38 31.14
N GLY A 218 -5.93 17.32 30.31
CA GLY A 218 -5.39 18.67 30.17
C GLY A 218 -4.23 18.81 29.17
N LEU A 219 -4.03 17.81 28.29
CA LEU A 219 -3.01 17.84 27.24
C LEU A 219 -3.63 18.30 25.90
N ASP A 220 -2.88 19.05 25.12
CA ASP A 220 -3.19 19.27 23.71
C ASP A 220 -2.68 18.11 22.84
N GLU A 221 -2.95 18.14 21.54
CA GLU A 221 -2.52 17.10 20.60
C GLU A 221 -1.00 16.94 20.57
N ALA A 222 -0.25 18.05 20.56
CA ALA A 222 1.21 18.02 20.53
C ALA A 222 1.78 17.38 21.82
N GLY A 223 1.21 17.70 22.97
CA GLY A 223 1.54 17.09 24.26
C GLY A 223 1.20 15.60 24.32
N ALA A 224 0.04 15.21 23.78
CA ALA A 224 -0.33 13.80 23.66
C ALA A 224 0.67 13.03 22.78
N LEU A 225 0.99 13.53 21.58
CA LEU A 225 1.95 12.90 20.69
C LEU A 225 3.35 12.80 21.33
N ALA A 226 3.80 13.84 22.01
CA ALA A 226 5.11 13.83 22.67
C ALA A 226 5.24 12.75 23.75
N ILE A 227 4.14 12.41 24.44
CA ILE A 227 4.11 11.42 25.52
C ILE A 227 3.90 10.01 24.95
N TYR A 228 2.90 9.81 24.07
CA TYR A 228 2.44 8.49 23.72
C TYR A 228 3.12 7.87 22.48
N VAL A 229 3.66 8.68 21.56
CA VAL A 229 4.40 8.14 20.40
C VAL A 229 5.68 7.38 20.82
N PRO A 230 6.50 7.87 21.78
CA PRO A 230 7.62 7.07 22.29
C PRO A 230 7.21 5.74 22.92
N LEU A 231 6.07 5.70 23.65
CA LEU A 231 5.52 4.47 24.21
C LEU A 231 5.09 3.49 23.12
N ILE A 232 4.43 3.96 22.06
CA ILE A 232 4.03 3.13 20.92
C ILE A 232 5.28 2.53 20.23
N ARG A 233 6.30 3.35 19.99
CA ARG A 233 7.56 2.87 19.40
C ARG A 233 8.20 1.76 20.26
N GLN A 234 8.25 1.97 21.58
CA GLN A 234 8.76 0.96 22.49
C GLN A 234 7.94 -0.34 22.46
N ALA A 235 6.62 -0.25 22.34
CA ALA A 235 5.76 -1.43 22.21
C ALA A 235 6.04 -2.20 20.91
N LEU A 236 6.26 -1.50 19.79
CA LEU A 236 6.67 -2.09 18.51
C LEU A 236 8.04 -2.76 18.62
N ASP A 237 9.05 -2.08 19.16
CA ASP A 237 10.40 -2.63 19.36
C ASP A 237 10.37 -3.89 20.23
N ASN A 238 9.51 -3.91 21.26
CA ASN A 238 9.33 -5.10 22.10
C ASN A 238 8.67 -6.24 21.30
N ALA A 239 7.63 -5.96 20.52
CA ALA A 239 6.96 -6.97 19.71
C ALA A 239 7.91 -7.59 18.67
N GLU A 240 8.76 -6.77 18.03
CA GLU A 240 9.79 -7.25 17.09
C GLU A 240 10.83 -8.15 17.79
N ARG A 241 11.27 -7.75 18.97
CA ARG A 241 12.36 -8.43 19.69
C ARG A 241 11.95 -9.73 20.38
N ILE A 242 10.76 -9.78 20.98
CA ILE A 242 10.33 -10.92 21.86
C ILE A 242 8.99 -11.54 21.43
N GLY A 243 8.41 -11.08 20.31
CA GLY A 243 7.12 -11.54 19.79
C GLY A 243 5.92 -10.84 20.44
N ILE A 244 4.80 -10.82 19.72
CA ILE A 244 3.57 -10.10 20.10
C ILE A 244 3.07 -10.54 21.48
N GLU A 245 2.99 -11.85 21.72
CA GLU A 245 2.47 -12.38 22.97
C GLU A 245 3.30 -11.93 24.17
N ASN A 246 4.63 -12.02 24.08
CA ASN A 246 5.55 -11.68 25.19
C ASN A 246 5.70 -10.16 25.39
N ALA A 247 5.38 -9.35 24.40
CA ALA A 247 5.44 -7.89 24.48
C ALA A 247 4.29 -7.29 25.29
N LEU A 248 3.18 -8.03 25.46
CA LEU A 248 2.03 -7.53 26.21
C LEU A 248 2.35 -7.36 27.70
N THR A 249 2.01 -6.19 28.23
CA THR A 249 2.10 -5.84 29.66
C THR A 249 0.81 -5.10 30.07
N GLY A 250 0.70 -4.75 31.36
CA GLY A 250 -0.38 -3.87 31.82
C GLY A 250 -1.49 -4.58 32.60
N PRO A 251 -2.67 -3.96 32.75
CA PRO A 251 -3.71 -4.42 33.67
C PRO A 251 -4.34 -5.75 33.24
N PHE A 252 -4.40 -6.03 31.93
CA PHE A 252 -4.98 -7.28 31.43
C PHE A 252 -4.12 -8.50 31.77
N VAL A 253 -2.79 -8.36 31.77
CA VAL A 253 -1.87 -9.43 32.17
C VAL A 253 -1.96 -9.73 33.66
N ARG A 254 -2.22 -8.70 34.48
CA ARG A 254 -2.29 -8.84 35.95
C ARG A 254 -3.70 -9.15 36.49
N GLY A 255 -4.71 -9.18 35.64
CA GLY A 255 -6.10 -9.36 36.08
C GLY A 255 -6.66 -8.18 36.88
N ASP A 256 -6.22 -6.94 36.59
CA ASP A 256 -6.58 -5.74 37.36
C ASP A 256 -7.94 -5.17 36.92
N VAL A 257 -9.01 -5.80 37.42
CA VAL A 257 -10.40 -5.44 37.09
C VAL A 257 -10.74 -4.00 37.52
N GLY A 258 -10.15 -3.52 38.63
CA GLY A 258 -10.41 -2.17 39.14
C GLY A 258 -9.88 -1.09 38.19
N THR A 259 -8.66 -1.26 37.71
CA THR A 259 -8.04 -0.35 36.73
C THR A 259 -8.81 -0.34 35.42
N VAL A 260 -9.22 -1.51 34.90
CA VAL A 260 -10.01 -1.59 33.65
C VAL A 260 -11.35 -0.88 33.78
N ARG A 261 -12.05 -1.03 34.92
CA ARG A 261 -13.28 -0.29 35.22
C ARG A 261 -13.07 1.21 35.18
N GLY A 262 -12.05 1.72 35.87
CA GLY A 262 -11.70 3.14 35.88
C GLY A 262 -11.38 3.68 34.48
N HIS A 263 -10.71 2.87 33.62
CA HIS A 263 -10.46 3.24 32.22
C HIS A 263 -11.77 3.39 31.44
N LEU A 264 -12.70 2.42 31.56
CA LEU A 264 -13.99 2.47 30.87
C LEU A 264 -14.83 3.66 31.31
N GLU A 265 -14.85 3.99 32.60
CA GLU A 265 -15.53 5.18 33.15
C GLU A 265 -14.91 6.48 32.61
N ALA A 266 -13.58 6.58 32.56
CA ALA A 266 -12.89 7.72 31.99
C ALA A 266 -13.19 7.90 30.50
N LEU A 267 -13.10 6.81 29.71
CA LEU A 267 -13.41 6.81 28.29
C LEU A 267 -14.85 7.22 28.01
N SER A 268 -15.82 6.64 28.71
CA SER A 268 -17.23 6.97 28.53
C SER A 268 -17.54 8.46 28.77
N ARG A 269 -16.79 9.09 29.67
CA ARG A 269 -16.98 10.50 30.02
C ARG A 269 -16.17 11.47 29.17
N LEU A 270 -14.93 11.12 28.85
CA LEU A 270 -13.92 12.05 28.29
C LEU A 270 -13.62 11.80 26.80
N ALA A 271 -13.80 10.57 26.33
CA ALA A 271 -13.48 10.15 24.97
C ALA A 271 -14.45 9.04 24.49
N PRO A 272 -15.75 9.32 24.42
CA PRO A 272 -16.73 8.30 24.03
C PRO A 272 -16.50 7.73 22.62
N GLY A 273 -15.90 8.50 21.72
CA GLY A 273 -15.50 8.06 20.39
C GLY A 273 -14.44 6.95 20.39
N ALA A 274 -13.56 6.93 21.39
CA ALA A 274 -12.51 5.92 21.53
C ALA A 274 -12.93 4.66 22.30
N LEU A 275 -14.13 4.65 22.94
CA LEU A 275 -14.55 3.59 23.85
C LEU A 275 -14.61 2.21 23.17
N GLU A 276 -15.23 2.10 21.99
CA GLU A 276 -15.37 0.83 21.29
C GLU A 276 -14.02 0.30 20.78
N MET A 277 -13.14 1.18 20.35
CA MET A 277 -11.77 0.82 19.98
C MET A 277 -11.01 0.28 21.19
N TYR A 278 -11.09 0.95 22.35
CA TYR A 278 -10.49 0.45 23.59
C TYR A 278 -11.03 -0.94 23.95
N ARG A 279 -12.35 -1.14 23.89
CA ARG A 279 -12.97 -2.45 24.16
C ARG A 279 -12.49 -3.55 23.20
N ALA A 280 -12.36 -3.22 21.92
CA ALA A 280 -11.90 -4.16 20.91
C ALA A 280 -10.45 -4.59 21.14
N THR A 281 -9.55 -3.64 21.42
CA THR A 281 -8.14 -3.94 21.75
C THR A 281 -8.02 -4.67 23.08
N ALA A 282 -8.74 -4.24 24.11
CA ALA A 282 -8.77 -4.86 25.43
C ALA A 282 -9.21 -6.34 25.39
N ARG A 283 -10.20 -6.68 24.57
CA ARG A 283 -10.60 -8.10 24.35
C ARG A 283 -9.47 -8.91 23.72
N ARG A 284 -8.69 -8.34 22.80
CA ARG A 284 -7.51 -8.99 22.23
C ARG A 284 -6.40 -9.19 23.26
N GLU A 285 -6.09 -8.15 24.06
CA GLU A 285 -5.09 -8.21 25.12
C GLU A 285 -5.45 -9.26 26.17
N LEU A 286 -6.71 -9.32 26.59
CA LEU A 286 -7.18 -10.34 27.51
C LEU A 286 -7.06 -11.76 26.94
N SER A 287 -7.33 -11.95 25.66
CA SER A 287 -7.16 -13.25 24.99
C SER A 287 -5.68 -13.67 24.97
N ILE A 288 -4.76 -12.74 24.74
CA ILE A 288 -3.30 -13.01 24.78
C ILE A 288 -2.88 -13.39 26.21
N ALA A 289 -3.34 -12.67 27.23
CA ALA A 289 -3.01 -12.97 28.62
C ALA A 289 -3.47 -14.38 29.05
N VAL A 290 -4.66 -14.78 28.60
CA VAL A 290 -5.18 -16.14 28.86
C VAL A 290 -4.39 -17.20 28.08
N SER A 291 -4.07 -16.98 26.82
CA SER A 291 -3.31 -17.95 26.01
C SER A 291 -1.89 -18.18 26.55
N ARG A 292 -1.30 -17.16 27.18
CA ARG A 292 0.01 -17.26 27.87
C ARG A 292 -0.06 -17.98 29.23
N GLY A 293 -1.26 -18.22 29.76
CA GLY A 293 -1.45 -18.78 31.09
C GLY A 293 -1.19 -17.79 32.25
N GLU A 294 -1.14 -16.48 31.97
CA GLU A 294 -1.04 -15.43 33.02
C GLU A 294 -2.35 -15.33 33.82
N LEU A 295 -3.47 -15.56 33.16
CA LEU A 295 -4.81 -15.64 33.75
C LEU A 295 -5.50 -16.93 33.31
N ASP A 296 -6.18 -17.58 34.27
CA ASP A 296 -7.16 -18.60 33.92
C ASP A 296 -8.52 -17.97 33.50
N GLU A 297 -9.42 -18.78 32.95
CA GLU A 297 -10.73 -18.31 32.48
C GLU A 297 -11.60 -17.73 33.62
N ALA A 298 -11.47 -18.23 34.85
CA ALA A 298 -12.21 -17.71 36.00
C ALA A 298 -11.71 -16.30 36.38
N GLN A 299 -10.41 -16.06 36.31
CA GLN A 299 -9.80 -14.75 36.55
C GLN A 299 -10.11 -13.75 35.43
N ALA A 300 -10.19 -14.20 34.16
CA ALA A 300 -10.53 -13.37 33.02
C ALA A 300 -12.03 -12.99 32.95
N ALA A 301 -12.94 -13.83 33.47
CA ALA A 301 -14.37 -13.65 33.35
C ALA A 301 -14.92 -12.29 33.84
N PRO A 302 -14.46 -11.70 34.95
CA PRO A 302 -14.91 -10.38 35.37
C PRO A 302 -14.56 -9.27 34.37
N MET A 303 -13.37 -9.32 33.75
CA MET A 303 -12.96 -8.37 32.72
C MET A 303 -13.77 -8.54 31.45
N ARG A 304 -14.02 -9.79 31.02
CA ARG A 304 -14.89 -10.04 29.83
C ARG A 304 -16.23 -9.37 30.01
N ARG A 305 -16.89 -9.54 31.15
CA ARG A 305 -18.18 -8.90 31.46
C ARG A 305 -18.11 -7.37 31.32
N LEU A 306 -17.07 -6.74 31.92
CA LEU A 306 -16.90 -5.28 31.81
C LEU A 306 -16.74 -4.78 30.38
N LEU A 307 -16.09 -5.57 29.52
CA LEU A 307 -15.84 -5.22 28.12
C LEU A 307 -17.04 -5.50 27.20
N GLU A 308 -18.02 -6.29 27.66
CA GLU A 308 -19.27 -6.63 26.95
C GLU A 308 -20.44 -5.74 27.35
N ASP A 309 -20.43 -5.18 28.57
CA ASP A 309 -21.48 -4.26 29.06
C ASP A 309 -21.54 -3.01 28.17
N ARG A 310 -22.77 -2.71 27.64
CA ARG A 310 -23.07 -1.58 26.74
C ARG A 310 -23.23 -0.27 27.50
#